data_cc7a0b595329e1d914c2a2988b8807c7
#
_entry.id   cc7a0b595329e1d914c2a2988b8807c7
#
_cell.length_a   1.000
_cell.length_b   1.000
_cell.length_c   1.000
_cell.angle_alpha   90.00
_cell.angle_beta   90.00
_cell.angle_gamma   90.00
#
_symmetry.space_group_name_H-M   'P 1'
#
loop_
_entity.id
_entity.type
_entity.pdbx_description
1 polymer ?
#
loop_
_entity_poly.entity_id
_entity_poly.type
_entity_poly.pdbx_seq_one_letter_code
_entity_poly.pdbx_strand_id
1 'polypeptide(L)' 'MKYRIEMQPLAGHYVVALKDPETGDLVKTFAVNASAAEMIRLFRDGLDIEAIAQTLSDKYGVSIDRVRVDAEALLGKLG' A
#
# COMPACT_ATOMS: atom_id res chain seq x y z
N MET A 1 11.52 4.92 3.14
CA MET A 1 10.53 4.95 2.05
C MET A 1 10.95 6.02 1.06
N LYS A 2 10.93 5.68 -0.21
CA LYS A 2 11.46 6.55 -1.27
C LYS A 2 10.58 7.77 -1.55
N TYR A 3 9.27 7.61 -1.37
CA TYR A 3 8.30 8.67 -1.64
C TYR A 3 7.48 8.97 -0.40
N ARG A 4 6.96 10.21 -0.31
CA ARG A 4 5.88 10.51 0.60
C ARG A 4 4.59 9.97 0.00
N ILE A 5 3.84 9.19 0.76
CA ILE A 5 2.62 8.56 0.29
C ILE A 5 1.42 9.24 0.92
N GLU A 6 0.49 9.69 0.09
CA GLU A 6 -0.78 10.24 0.53
C GLU A 6 -1.90 9.41 -0.08
N MET A 7 -2.95 9.15 0.68
CA MET A 7 -4.11 8.39 0.20
C MET A 7 -5.38 9.12 0.57
N GLN A 8 -6.34 9.13 -0.37
CA GLN A 8 -7.66 9.71 -0.14
C GLN A 8 -8.74 8.79 -0.67
N PRO A 9 -9.85 8.61 0.08
CA PRO A 9 -10.98 7.82 -0.42
C PRO A 9 -11.69 8.59 -1.54
N LEU A 10 -12.13 7.84 -2.56
CA LEU A 10 -12.84 8.42 -3.68
C LEU A 10 -13.76 7.37 -4.29
N ALA A 11 -15.07 7.53 -4.15
CA ALA A 11 -16.08 6.72 -4.83
C ALA A 11 -15.87 5.20 -4.71
N GLY A 12 -15.61 4.71 -3.50
CA GLY A 12 -15.48 3.27 -3.25
C GLY A 12 -14.08 2.71 -3.43
N HIS A 13 -13.12 3.54 -3.80
CA HIS A 13 -11.72 3.14 -3.87
C HIS A 13 -10.84 4.26 -3.29
N TYR A 14 -9.53 4.15 -3.44
CA TYR A 14 -8.59 5.11 -2.88
C TYR A 14 -7.65 5.60 -3.96
N VAL A 15 -7.34 6.89 -3.93
CA VAL A 15 -6.32 7.47 -4.80
C VAL A 15 -5.04 7.60 -3.98
N VAL A 16 -3.95 7.06 -4.53
CA VAL A 16 -2.62 7.13 -3.92
C VAL A 16 -1.81 8.17 -4.69
N ALA A 17 -1.22 9.10 -3.96
CA ALA A 17 -0.31 10.09 -4.53
C ALA A 17 1.08 9.85 -3.97
N LEU A 18 2.06 9.68 -4.87
CA LEU A 18 3.47 9.57 -4.50
C LEU A 18 4.12 10.92 -4.75
N LYS A 19 4.73 11.46 -3.71
CA LYS A 19 5.39 12.78 -3.79
C LYS A 19 6.86 12.67 -3.44
N ASP A 20 7.65 13.53 -4.06
CA ASP A 20 9.06 13.67 -3.73
C ASP A 20 9.16 14.20 -2.29
N PRO A 21 9.87 13.51 -1.38
CA PRO A 21 9.93 13.93 0.01
C PRO A 21 10.70 15.22 0.23
N GLU A 22 11.55 15.63 -0.71
CA GLU A 22 12.33 16.84 -0.59
C GLU A 22 11.61 18.07 -1.15
N THR A 23 10.98 17.91 -2.32
CA THR A 23 10.35 19.05 -3.01
C THR A 23 8.84 19.11 -2.79
N GLY A 24 8.22 17.99 -2.42
CA GLY A 24 6.76 17.90 -2.34
C GLY A 24 6.07 17.74 -3.69
N ASP A 25 6.84 17.65 -4.78
CA ASP A 25 6.27 17.53 -6.11
C ASP A 25 5.61 16.16 -6.31
N LEU A 26 4.49 16.18 -7.04
CA LEU A 26 3.78 14.96 -7.39
C LEU A 26 4.59 14.17 -8.41
N VAL A 27 4.89 12.92 -8.09
CA VAL A 27 5.62 12.01 -8.99
C VAL A 27 4.65 11.12 -9.74
N LYS A 28 3.65 10.56 -9.05
CA LYS A 28 2.73 9.59 -9.66
C LYS A 28 1.45 9.50 -8.85
N THR A 29 0.33 9.24 -9.52
CA THR A 29 -0.93 8.88 -8.88
C THR A 29 -1.47 7.60 -9.46
N PHE A 30 -2.18 6.84 -8.64
CA PHE A 30 -2.90 5.66 -9.11
C PHE A 30 -4.03 5.32 -8.13
N ALA A 31 -5.01 4.56 -8.61
CA ALA A 31 -6.14 4.13 -7.80
C ALA A 31 -5.93 2.71 -7.30
N VAL A 32 -6.37 2.44 -6.08
CA VAL A 32 -6.31 1.11 -5.47
C VAL A 32 -7.63 0.79 -4.78
N ASN A 33 -7.90 -0.50 -4.60
CA ASN A 33 -9.05 -0.94 -3.83
C ASN A 33 -8.76 -0.85 -2.31
N ALA A 34 -9.77 -1.15 -1.49
CA ALA A 34 -9.63 -1.04 -0.03
C ALA A 34 -8.55 -1.96 0.54
N SER A 35 -8.41 -3.17 0.01
CA SER A 35 -7.39 -4.11 0.47
C SER A 35 -5.98 -3.58 0.22
N ALA A 36 -5.76 -3.06 -0.98
CA ALA A 36 -4.46 -2.50 -1.35
C ALA A 36 -4.15 -1.24 -0.52
N ALA A 37 -5.16 -0.41 -0.26
CA ALA A 37 -4.98 0.76 0.59
C ALA A 37 -4.56 0.36 2.01
N GLU A 38 -5.11 -0.72 2.53
CA GLU A 38 -4.74 -1.23 3.85
C GLU A 38 -3.30 -1.73 3.87
N MET A 39 -2.85 -2.42 2.81
CA MET A 39 -1.46 -2.84 2.68
C MET A 39 -0.51 -1.64 2.71
N ILE A 40 -0.84 -0.59 1.97
CA ILE A 40 -0.04 0.63 1.93
C ILE A 40 0.03 1.29 3.31
N ARG A 41 -1.09 1.36 4.01
CA ARG A 41 -1.12 1.94 5.35
C ARG A 41 -0.23 1.17 6.32
N LEU A 42 -0.30 -0.17 6.29
CA LEU A 42 0.55 -1.00 7.15
C LEU A 42 2.03 -0.83 6.80
N PHE A 43 2.34 -0.72 5.52
CA PHE A 43 3.71 -0.47 5.08
C PHE A 43 4.22 0.89 5.58
N ARG A 44 3.39 1.92 5.51
CA ARG A 44 3.73 3.24 6.06
C ARG A 44 3.97 3.20 7.57
N ASP A 45 3.25 2.31 8.27
CA ASP A 45 3.40 2.12 9.71
C ASP A 45 4.65 1.34 10.08
N GLY A 46 5.41 0.88 9.09
CA GLY A 46 6.70 0.23 9.30
C GLY A 46 6.67 -1.29 9.24
N LEU A 47 5.54 -1.90 8.88
CA LEU A 47 5.47 -3.35 8.72
C LEU A 47 6.15 -3.79 7.43
N ASP A 48 6.90 -4.89 7.49
CA ASP A 48 7.46 -5.51 6.29
C ASP A 48 6.41 -6.38 5.60
N ILE A 49 6.76 -6.92 4.43
CA ILE A 49 5.82 -7.72 3.62
C ILE A 49 5.30 -8.93 4.39
N GLU A 50 6.15 -9.61 5.14
CA GLU A 50 5.73 -10.79 5.91
C GLU A 50 4.73 -10.40 7.01
N ALA A 51 4.97 -9.31 7.71
CA ALA A 51 4.07 -8.82 8.74
C ALA A 51 2.73 -8.36 8.14
N ILE A 52 2.76 -7.70 6.98
CA ILE A 52 1.56 -7.29 6.26
C ILE A 52 0.76 -8.52 5.85
N ALA A 53 1.42 -9.52 5.25
CA ALA A 53 0.76 -10.73 4.79
C ALA A 53 0.11 -11.48 5.96
N GLN A 54 0.81 -11.61 7.08
CA GLN A 54 0.28 -12.28 8.26
C GLN A 54 -0.92 -11.53 8.83
N THR A 55 -0.83 -10.21 8.95
CA THR A 55 -1.90 -9.37 9.49
C THR A 55 -3.17 -9.50 8.67
N LEU A 56 -3.07 -9.40 7.36
CA LEU A 56 -4.25 -9.45 6.48
C LEU A 56 -4.78 -10.87 6.33
N SER A 57 -3.90 -11.87 6.34
CA SER A 57 -4.33 -13.27 6.33
C SER A 57 -5.17 -13.58 7.57
N ASP A 58 -4.72 -13.14 8.74
CA ASP A 58 -5.44 -13.34 9.99
C ASP A 58 -6.76 -12.58 10.01
N LYS A 59 -6.75 -11.34 9.51
CA LYS A 59 -7.94 -10.48 9.55
C LYS A 59 -9.05 -10.96 8.62
N TYR A 60 -8.69 -11.42 7.42
CA TYR A 60 -9.66 -11.75 6.38
C TYR A 60 -9.80 -13.26 6.12
N GLY A 61 -9.00 -14.09 6.76
CA GLY A 61 -9.06 -15.54 6.54
C GLY A 61 -8.62 -15.96 5.15
N VAL A 62 -7.72 -15.21 4.53
CA VAL A 62 -7.21 -15.52 3.18
C VAL A 62 -5.80 -16.11 3.27
N SER A 63 -5.37 -16.77 2.17
CA SER A 63 -4.04 -17.39 2.11
C SER A 63 -2.94 -16.35 2.29
N ILE A 64 -2.02 -16.61 3.22
CA ILE A 64 -0.87 -15.75 3.47
C ILE A 64 0.02 -15.63 2.22
N ASP A 65 0.18 -16.70 1.46
CA ASP A 65 0.99 -16.68 0.24
C ASP A 65 0.40 -15.76 -0.81
N ARG A 66 -0.92 -15.75 -0.94
CA ARG A 66 -1.60 -14.86 -1.88
C ARG A 66 -1.44 -13.41 -1.48
N VAL A 67 -1.61 -13.11 -0.20
CA VAL A 67 -1.43 -11.74 0.29
C VAL A 67 0.01 -11.30 0.09
N ARG A 68 0.98 -12.18 0.33
CA ARG A 68 2.40 -11.87 0.10
C ARG A 68 2.68 -11.49 -1.34
N VAL A 69 2.16 -12.26 -2.29
CA VAL A 69 2.34 -11.97 -3.72
C VAL A 69 1.72 -10.63 -4.08
N ASP A 70 0.50 -10.38 -3.61
CA ASP A 70 -0.19 -9.12 -3.88
C ASP A 70 0.56 -7.92 -3.26
N ALA A 71 1.07 -8.10 -2.04
CA ALA A 71 1.83 -7.05 -1.37
C ALA A 71 3.14 -6.75 -2.08
N GLU A 72 3.86 -7.77 -2.54
CA GLU A 72 5.10 -7.59 -3.30
C GLU A 72 4.85 -6.80 -4.58
N ALA A 73 3.79 -7.16 -5.31
CA ALA A 73 3.44 -6.48 -6.56
C ALA A 73 3.07 -5.01 -6.30
N LEU A 74 2.28 -4.76 -5.26
CA LEU A 74 1.85 -3.41 -4.92
C LEU A 74 3.03 -2.56 -4.43
N LEU A 75 3.80 -3.07 -3.47
CA LEU A 75 4.89 -2.31 -2.87
C LEU A 75 6.03 -2.07 -3.85
N GLY A 76 6.18 -2.91 -4.87
CA GLY A 76 7.11 -2.67 -5.95
C GLY A 76 6.82 -1.39 -6.71
N LYS A 77 5.55 -0.95 -6.75
CA LYS A 77 5.17 0.32 -7.38
C LYS A 77 5.55 1.53 -6.53
N LEU A 78 5.73 1.32 -5.25
CA LEU A 78 6.02 2.41 -4.31
C LEU A 78 7.50 2.73 -4.21
N GLY A 79 8.31 1.93 -4.77
CA GLY A 79 9.69 2.22 -4.69
C GLY A 79 10.70 1.20 -4.77
#